data_03c61d9f9ad1098c44c999b5273e81bd
#
_entry.id   03c61d9f9ad1098c44c999b5273e81bd
#
_cell.length_a   1.000
_cell.length_b   1.000
_cell.length_c   1.000
_cell.angle_alpha   90.00
_cell.angle_beta   90.00
_cell.angle_gamma   90.00
#
_symmetry.space_group_name_H-M   'P 1'
#
loop_
_entity.id
_entity.type
_entity.pdbx_description
1 polymer ?
#
loop_
_entity_poly.entity_id
_entity_poly.type
_entity_poly.pdbx_seq_one_letter_code
_entity_poly.pdbx_strand_id
1 'polypeptide(L)'
;MRRRPFLGSAAAAAGLAAVAGDRPATAQPIAPDAATRPPLALADWGSFHVGGREVVIAGQPVREVLFSPGGVPARVDPNGTYLMGQMYAQYMVPAERRGRAPMLMWHGGGLTGATWETTPDGREGWQHVFLRRGWPVVVSDAVERGRSGWTMIPEQTGGQPVYLPESDPWTRFRIGPPGGFPSRTTHPGCRFPSDAASYRNFLRQIVPRFTTTDELTLEAYLALLDRVEPAVVVAHSQAGLFGWRAAQERPDKVRALVLVEPAAVGDPAKAAALKDTPVLMLYGDFIAQDARWPAIRANGLRFAEAVRAAGGEVEVVDLPERGIRGNSHMVMMDRNGDEVAALVQDWLAARGIWR
;
A
#
# COMPACT_ATOMS: atom_id res chain seq x y z
N MET A 1 -41.47 39.02 29.96
CA MET A 1 -40.68 37.77 29.96
C MET A 1 -41.18 36.87 28.86
N ARG A 2 -40.50 36.81 27.72
CA ARG A 2 -40.84 35.91 26.60
C ARG A 2 -39.81 34.80 26.54
N ARG A 3 -40.25 33.57 26.76
CA ARG A 3 -39.43 32.36 26.65
C ARG A 3 -39.15 32.07 25.16
N ARG A 4 -37.88 31.96 24.77
CA ARG A 4 -37.48 31.47 23.44
C ARG A 4 -37.47 29.94 23.48
N PRO A 5 -37.95 29.26 22.42
CA PRO A 5 -37.84 27.81 22.33
C PRO A 5 -36.43 27.40 21.93
N PHE A 6 -35.93 26.36 22.60
CA PHE A 6 -34.71 25.63 22.21
C PHE A 6 -34.95 24.92 20.89
N LEU A 7 -34.21 25.26 19.86
CA LEU A 7 -34.11 24.46 18.62
C LEU A 7 -33.20 23.26 18.93
N GLY A 8 -33.82 22.10 19.05
CA GLY A 8 -33.10 20.83 19.11
C GLY A 8 -32.45 20.52 17.78
N SER A 9 -31.16 20.32 17.76
CA SER A 9 -30.42 19.79 16.61
C SER A 9 -30.85 18.34 16.36
N ALA A 10 -31.62 18.10 15.32
CA ALA A 10 -31.90 16.77 14.84
C ALA A 10 -30.60 16.20 14.22
N ALA A 11 -29.98 15.27 14.91
CA ALA A 11 -28.95 14.42 14.33
C ALA A 11 -29.60 13.58 13.23
N ALA A 12 -29.26 13.82 11.98
CA ALA A 12 -29.66 12.96 10.88
C ALA A 12 -28.98 11.60 11.05
N ALA A 13 -29.75 10.62 11.53
CA ALA A 13 -29.35 9.22 11.49
C ALA A 13 -29.35 8.81 10.00
N ALA A 14 -28.16 8.73 9.40
CA ALA A 14 -28.00 8.10 8.10
C ALA A 14 -28.39 6.62 8.26
N GLY A 15 -29.53 6.25 7.71
CA GLY A 15 -30.00 4.88 7.73
C GLY A 15 -29.07 3.98 6.91
N LEU A 16 -28.43 3.03 7.55
CA LEU A 16 -27.78 1.89 6.89
C LEU A 16 -28.87 1.04 6.24
N ALA A 17 -29.13 1.25 4.96
CA ALA A 17 -29.93 0.32 4.18
C ALA A 17 -29.14 -0.97 4.00
N ALA A 18 -29.55 -2.06 4.64
CA ALA A 18 -28.94 -3.36 4.41
C ALA A 18 -29.31 -3.82 2.99
N VAL A 19 -28.30 -3.96 2.14
CA VAL A 19 -28.43 -4.69 0.87
C VAL A 19 -28.54 -6.17 1.22
N ALA A 20 -29.51 -6.87 0.65
CA ALA A 20 -29.77 -8.30 0.91
C ALA A 20 -28.48 -9.11 0.75
N GLY A 21 -28.08 -9.77 1.84
CA GLY A 21 -26.82 -10.49 1.91
C GLY A 21 -26.80 -11.73 1.04
N ASP A 22 -25.66 -12.04 0.47
CA ASP A 22 -25.34 -13.31 -0.16
C ASP A 22 -25.59 -14.48 0.79
N ARG A 23 -25.91 -15.65 0.23
CA ARG A 23 -25.95 -16.91 0.96
C ARG A 23 -24.68 -17.13 1.75
N PRO A 24 -24.74 -17.72 2.96
CA PRO A 24 -23.51 -18.01 3.71
C PRO A 24 -22.56 -18.81 2.84
N ALA A 25 -21.34 -18.30 2.69
CA ALA A 25 -20.30 -19.02 1.96
C ALA A 25 -20.04 -20.35 2.66
N THR A 26 -20.05 -21.45 1.93
CA THR A 26 -19.58 -22.74 2.45
C THR A 26 -18.14 -22.58 2.93
N ALA A 27 -17.82 -23.17 4.09
CA ALA A 27 -16.45 -23.15 4.61
C ALA A 27 -15.50 -23.72 3.55
N GLN A 28 -14.44 -22.96 3.25
CA GLN A 28 -13.39 -23.39 2.31
C GLN A 28 -12.10 -23.66 3.09
N PRO A 29 -11.21 -24.54 2.59
CA PRO A 29 -9.88 -24.71 3.17
C PRO A 29 -9.17 -23.36 3.26
N ILE A 30 -8.40 -23.14 4.33
CA ILE A 30 -7.60 -21.90 4.52
C ILE A 30 -6.67 -21.66 3.34
N ALA A 31 -6.10 -22.73 2.77
CA ALA A 31 -5.22 -22.70 1.60
C ALA A 31 -5.56 -23.87 0.68
N PRO A 32 -6.55 -23.72 -0.23
CA PRO A 32 -7.04 -24.85 -1.03
C PRO A 32 -5.94 -25.50 -1.88
N ASP A 33 -4.94 -24.76 -2.33
CA ASP A 33 -3.85 -25.26 -3.17
C ASP A 33 -2.58 -25.62 -2.38
N ALA A 34 -2.59 -25.57 -1.05
CA ALA A 34 -1.38 -25.82 -0.25
C ALA A 34 -0.82 -27.23 -0.45
N ALA A 35 -1.69 -28.22 -0.73
CA ALA A 35 -1.27 -29.60 -0.99
C ALA A 35 -0.51 -29.77 -2.32
N THR A 36 -0.67 -28.85 -3.25
CA THR A 36 -0.05 -28.91 -4.60
C THR A 36 1.18 -28.02 -4.74
N ARG A 37 1.45 -27.17 -3.76
CA ARG A 37 2.60 -26.23 -3.75
C ARG A 37 3.75 -26.81 -2.93
N PRO A 38 5.02 -26.59 -3.34
CA PRO A 38 6.15 -26.88 -2.47
C PRO A 38 6.04 -26.13 -1.14
N PRO A 39 6.43 -26.74 -0.01
CA PRO A 39 6.47 -26.04 1.28
C PRO A 39 7.30 -24.77 1.20
N LEU A 40 6.88 -23.72 1.89
CA LEU A 40 7.65 -22.51 2.09
C LEU A 40 8.39 -22.62 3.43
N ALA A 41 9.70 -22.93 3.38
CA ALA A 41 10.52 -23.04 4.57
C ALA A 41 11.05 -21.67 4.99
N LEU A 42 10.80 -21.29 6.23
CA LEU A 42 11.26 -20.05 6.84
C LEU A 42 12.29 -20.35 7.93
N ALA A 43 13.37 -19.57 7.98
CA ALA A 43 14.33 -19.58 9.08
C ALA A 43 13.80 -18.72 10.25
N ASP A 44 13.06 -17.65 9.95
CA ASP A 44 12.48 -16.78 10.97
C ASP A 44 11.26 -16.02 10.41
N TRP A 45 10.34 -15.65 11.29
CA TRP A 45 9.17 -14.85 11.01
C TRP A 45 8.75 -14.07 12.26
N GLY A 46 8.53 -12.77 12.11
CA GLY A 46 8.12 -11.93 13.21
C GLY A 46 7.62 -10.57 12.76
N SER A 47 7.47 -9.68 13.73
CA SER A 47 7.04 -8.31 13.46
C SER A 47 7.61 -7.35 14.50
N PHE A 48 7.58 -6.06 14.14
CA PHE A 48 7.97 -4.97 15.02
C PHE A 48 7.25 -3.68 14.61
N HIS A 49 7.31 -2.68 15.48
CA HIS A 49 6.88 -1.32 15.14
C HIS A 49 8.11 -0.40 15.06
N VAL A 50 8.02 0.62 14.22
CA VAL A 50 9.03 1.68 14.05
C VAL A 50 8.37 3.05 13.99
N GLY A 51 9.18 4.08 14.17
CA GLY A 51 8.68 5.47 14.17
C GLY A 51 7.79 5.77 15.37
N GLY A 52 6.98 6.78 15.22
CA GLY A 52 6.12 7.30 16.27
C GLY A 52 6.80 8.39 17.08
N ARG A 53 5.98 9.33 17.54
CA ARG A 53 6.39 10.43 18.42
C ARG A 53 5.33 10.66 19.48
N GLU A 54 5.75 11.17 20.63
CA GLU A 54 4.83 11.59 21.68
C GLU A 54 4.11 12.88 21.28
N VAL A 55 2.79 12.87 21.46
CA VAL A 55 1.91 14.01 21.22
C VAL A 55 1.05 14.22 22.45
N VAL A 56 1.02 15.44 22.98
CA VAL A 56 0.18 15.78 24.12
C VAL A 56 -1.18 16.25 23.62
N ILE A 57 -2.22 15.59 24.11
CA ILE A 57 -3.62 15.92 23.85
C ILE A 57 -4.18 16.61 25.08
N ALA A 58 -4.84 17.75 24.91
CA ALA A 58 -5.45 18.51 26.02
C ALA A 58 -6.78 19.14 25.57
N GLY A 59 -7.62 19.49 26.54
CA GLY A 59 -8.88 20.21 26.31
C GLY A 59 -10.02 19.34 25.78
N GLN A 60 -9.84 18.01 25.74
CA GLN A 60 -10.88 17.08 25.31
C GLN A 60 -11.86 16.80 26.46
N PRO A 61 -13.17 16.65 26.19
CA PRO A 61 -14.14 16.36 27.22
C PRO A 61 -13.96 14.94 27.77
N VAL A 62 -13.97 14.83 29.08
CA VAL A 62 -14.10 13.54 29.78
C VAL A 62 -15.51 12.99 29.51
N ARG A 63 -15.62 11.70 29.26
CA ARG A 63 -16.89 11.03 28.95
C ARG A 63 -17.01 9.69 29.66
N GLU A 64 -18.23 9.28 29.89
CA GLU A 64 -18.52 7.90 30.28
C GLU A 64 -18.69 7.02 29.05
N VAL A 65 -18.04 5.87 29.04
CA VAL A 65 -18.06 4.92 27.93
C VAL A 65 -18.44 3.53 28.45
N LEU A 66 -19.43 2.93 27.82
CA LEU A 66 -19.77 1.53 28.04
C LEU A 66 -18.97 0.69 27.04
N PHE A 67 -17.89 0.03 27.48
CA PHE A 67 -17.01 -0.75 26.62
C PHE A 67 -17.62 -2.06 26.11
N SER A 68 -18.60 -2.59 26.83
CA SER A 68 -19.29 -3.85 26.44
C SER A 68 -20.76 -3.79 26.81
N PRO A 69 -21.67 -4.34 26.02
CA PRO A 69 -23.07 -4.47 26.39
C PRO A 69 -23.23 -5.18 27.75
N GLY A 70 -24.01 -4.58 28.67
CA GLY A 70 -24.20 -5.08 30.02
C GLY A 70 -23.06 -4.84 30.99
N GLY A 71 -21.99 -4.17 30.58
CA GLY A 71 -20.88 -3.77 31.45
C GLY A 71 -21.21 -2.57 32.33
N VAL A 72 -20.24 -2.13 33.13
CA VAL A 72 -20.33 -0.92 33.93
C VAL A 72 -19.70 0.24 33.16
N PRO A 73 -20.34 1.41 33.08
CA PRO A 73 -19.73 2.58 32.47
C PRO A 73 -18.40 2.97 33.13
N ALA A 74 -17.41 3.26 32.32
CA ALA A 74 -16.10 3.72 32.76
C ALA A 74 -15.88 5.19 32.37
N ARG A 75 -15.32 5.96 33.28
CA ARG A 75 -14.87 7.33 32.99
C ARG A 75 -13.62 7.28 32.13
N VAL A 76 -13.67 7.88 30.95
CA VAL A 76 -12.55 7.98 30.03
C VAL A 76 -12.15 9.44 29.89
N ASP A 77 -10.92 9.74 30.28
CA ASP A 77 -10.28 11.03 30.06
C ASP A 77 -9.32 10.88 28.87
N PRO A 78 -9.60 11.53 27.73
CA PRO A 78 -8.73 11.45 26.56
C PRO A 78 -7.54 12.43 26.61
N ASN A 79 -7.36 13.18 27.68
CA ASN A 79 -6.23 14.11 27.83
C ASN A 79 -5.00 13.36 28.34
N GLY A 80 -3.86 13.61 27.72
CA GLY A 80 -2.60 12.97 28.10
C GLY A 80 -1.61 12.88 26.95
N THR A 81 -0.55 12.11 27.16
CA THR A 81 0.49 11.86 26.16
C THR A 81 0.17 10.58 25.39
N TYR A 82 0.23 10.68 24.06
CA TYR A 82 -0.02 9.56 23.13
C TYR A 82 1.20 9.32 22.25
N LEU A 83 1.45 8.06 21.90
CA LEU A 83 2.37 7.72 20.82
C LEU A 83 1.58 7.72 19.50
N MET A 84 2.01 8.50 18.52
CA MET A 84 1.35 8.64 17.22
C MET A 84 2.36 8.56 16.06
N GLY A 85 1.93 8.09 14.90
CA GLY A 85 2.78 8.00 13.71
C GLY A 85 3.68 6.76 13.67
N GLN A 86 3.41 5.76 14.49
CA GLN A 86 4.09 4.45 14.43
C GLN A 86 3.64 3.66 13.18
N MET A 87 4.53 2.78 12.73
CA MET A 87 4.32 1.90 11.60
C MET A 87 4.62 0.44 11.98
N TYR A 88 3.73 -0.47 11.63
CA TYR A 88 3.93 -1.91 11.75
C TYR A 88 4.73 -2.46 10.57
N ALA A 89 5.64 -3.37 10.83
CA ALA A 89 6.38 -4.12 9.83
C ALA A 89 6.43 -5.61 10.23
N GLN A 90 6.12 -6.48 9.27
CA GLN A 90 6.23 -7.93 9.41
C GLN A 90 7.39 -8.41 8.54
N TYR A 91 8.27 -9.22 9.08
CA TYR A 91 9.38 -9.80 8.34
C TYR A 91 9.27 -11.32 8.25
N MET A 92 9.79 -11.84 7.15
CA MET A 92 9.94 -13.27 6.89
C MET A 92 11.30 -13.53 6.26
N VAL A 93 12.04 -14.46 6.82
CA VAL A 93 13.36 -14.86 6.34
C VAL A 93 13.26 -16.27 5.77
N PRO A 94 13.53 -16.49 4.48
CA PRO A 94 13.51 -17.82 3.90
C PRO A 94 14.66 -18.67 4.47
N ALA A 95 14.45 -19.99 4.59
CA ALA A 95 15.47 -20.91 5.07
C ALA A 95 16.73 -20.91 4.16
N GLU A 96 16.50 -20.75 2.84
CA GLU A 96 17.58 -20.55 1.88
C GLU A 96 17.58 -19.10 1.37
N ARG A 97 18.43 -18.27 1.97
CA ARG A 97 18.60 -16.88 1.55
C ARG A 97 19.48 -16.79 0.31
N ARG A 98 18.94 -16.19 -0.75
CA ARG A 98 19.64 -15.83 -2.01
C ARG A 98 19.70 -14.33 -2.23
N GLY A 99 18.67 -13.59 -1.81
CA GLY A 99 18.69 -12.13 -1.80
C GLY A 99 19.77 -11.60 -0.87
N ARG A 100 20.65 -10.73 -1.40
CA ARG A 100 21.77 -10.13 -0.65
C ARG A 100 21.35 -8.97 0.25
N ALA A 101 20.08 -8.55 0.12
CA ALA A 101 19.44 -7.50 0.89
C ALA A 101 17.98 -7.91 1.18
N PRO A 102 17.34 -7.43 2.23
CA PRO A 102 15.90 -7.62 2.40
C PRO A 102 15.13 -6.81 1.37
N MET A 103 13.94 -7.27 1.01
CA MET A 103 12.99 -6.59 0.15
C MET A 103 11.89 -5.97 0.99
N LEU A 104 11.82 -4.64 1.02
CA LEU A 104 10.78 -3.89 1.72
C LEU A 104 9.64 -3.60 0.76
N MET A 105 8.43 -4.02 1.09
CA MET A 105 7.23 -3.87 0.24
C MET A 105 6.29 -2.82 0.82
N TRP A 106 6.16 -1.69 0.13
CA TRP A 106 5.39 -0.52 0.53
C TRP A 106 4.15 -0.35 -0.34
N HIS A 107 2.98 -0.40 0.27
CA HIS A 107 1.68 -0.40 -0.42
C HIS A 107 1.21 1.00 -0.85
N GLY A 108 0.25 1.04 -1.78
CA GLY A 108 -0.37 2.27 -2.29
C GLY A 108 -1.39 2.91 -1.36
N GLY A 109 -1.94 4.03 -1.81
CA GLY A 109 -2.97 4.79 -1.09
C GLY A 109 -4.28 4.03 -0.96
N GLY A 110 -4.89 4.08 0.23
CA GLY A 110 -6.14 3.38 0.53
C GLY A 110 -6.00 1.86 0.69
N LEU A 111 -4.77 1.36 0.84
CA LEU A 111 -4.42 -0.06 0.96
C LEU A 111 -3.60 -0.30 2.24
N THR A 112 -3.24 -1.56 2.46
CA THR A 112 -2.36 -2.04 3.53
C THR A 112 -1.34 -3.04 2.98
N GLY A 113 -0.49 -3.59 3.83
CA GLY A 113 0.44 -4.66 3.46
C GLY A 113 -0.20 -5.89 2.84
N ALA A 114 -1.50 -6.12 3.09
CA ALA A 114 -2.26 -7.19 2.44
C ALA A 114 -2.17 -7.17 0.90
N THR A 115 -1.85 -6.01 0.31
CA THR A 115 -1.57 -5.85 -1.13
C THR A 115 -0.54 -6.85 -1.65
N TRP A 116 0.42 -7.25 -0.83
CA TRP A 116 1.55 -8.09 -1.19
C TRP A 116 1.37 -9.56 -0.81
N GLU A 117 0.39 -9.87 0.06
CA GLU A 117 0.23 -11.18 0.70
C GLU A 117 -0.47 -12.18 -0.22
N THR A 118 -1.78 -12.10 -0.36
CA THR A 118 -2.58 -13.00 -1.20
C THR A 118 -3.39 -12.16 -2.19
N THR A 119 -3.41 -12.60 -3.44
CA THR A 119 -4.20 -11.91 -4.48
C THR A 119 -5.70 -12.09 -4.22
N PRO A 120 -6.56 -11.22 -4.76
CA PRO A 120 -8.01 -11.28 -4.53
C PRO A 120 -8.67 -12.61 -4.97
N ASP A 121 -8.07 -13.31 -5.92
CA ASP A 121 -8.50 -14.63 -6.41
C ASP A 121 -7.79 -15.81 -5.73
N GLY A 122 -7.08 -15.55 -4.60
CA GLY A 122 -6.51 -16.58 -3.73
C GLY A 122 -5.13 -17.11 -4.15
N ARG A 123 -4.50 -16.56 -5.21
CA ARG A 123 -3.12 -16.92 -5.57
C ARG A 123 -2.11 -16.32 -4.57
N GLU A 124 -0.89 -16.84 -4.60
CA GLU A 124 0.23 -16.24 -3.87
C GLU A 124 0.52 -14.83 -4.40
N GLY A 125 0.64 -13.85 -3.49
CA GLY A 125 1.10 -12.51 -3.85
C GLY A 125 2.63 -12.41 -3.88
N TRP A 126 3.14 -11.24 -4.22
CA TRP A 126 4.58 -11.00 -4.39
C TRP A 126 5.40 -11.32 -3.13
N GLN A 127 4.85 -11.18 -1.94
CA GLN A 127 5.49 -11.63 -0.71
C GLN A 127 5.92 -13.10 -0.81
N HIS A 128 5.02 -14.00 -1.21
CA HIS A 128 5.32 -15.43 -1.34
C HIS A 128 6.26 -15.69 -2.53
N VAL A 129 6.01 -15.02 -3.65
CA VAL A 129 6.81 -15.17 -4.88
C VAL A 129 8.29 -14.84 -4.61
N PHE A 130 8.58 -13.77 -3.90
CA PHE A 130 9.96 -13.38 -3.58
C PHE A 130 10.55 -14.22 -2.45
N LEU A 131 9.76 -14.63 -1.44
CA LEU A 131 10.22 -15.58 -0.43
C LEU A 131 10.66 -16.91 -1.06
N ARG A 132 9.90 -17.46 -2.01
CA ARG A 132 10.27 -18.69 -2.74
C ARG A 132 11.54 -18.53 -3.57
N ARG A 133 11.87 -17.32 -3.98
CA ARG A 133 13.12 -16.96 -4.66
C ARG A 133 14.28 -16.66 -3.71
N GLY A 134 14.07 -16.87 -2.40
CA GLY A 134 15.10 -16.71 -1.38
C GLY A 134 15.34 -15.27 -0.93
N TRP A 135 14.39 -14.36 -1.11
CA TRP A 135 14.47 -13.00 -0.56
C TRP A 135 13.94 -12.96 0.86
N PRO A 136 14.68 -12.40 1.83
CA PRO A 136 14.04 -11.90 3.05
C PRO A 136 13.07 -10.78 2.68
N VAL A 137 11.84 -10.85 3.16
CA VAL A 137 10.79 -9.90 2.81
C VAL A 137 10.29 -9.19 4.07
N VAL A 138 10.09 -7.89 3.98
CA VAL A 138 9.43 -7.08 5.00
C VAL A 138 8.23 -6.39 4.39
N VAL A 139 7.05 -6.71 4.89
CA VAL A 139 5.78 -6.05 4.49
C VAL A 139 5.37 -5.10 5.60
N SER A 140 5.16 -3.84 5.25
CA SER A 140 4.74 -2.82 6.21
C SER A 140 3.33 -2.32 5.92
N ASP A 141 2.63 -1.91 6.97
CA ASP A 141 1.43 -1.09 6.89
C ASP A 141 1.84 0.35 7.16
N ALA A 142 1.61 1.26 6.21
CA ALA A 142 1.92 2.67 6.41
C ALA A 142 1.22 3.25 7.64
N VAL A 143 1.69 4.38 8.13
CA VAL A 143 1.06 5.07 9.27
C VAL A 143 -0.44 5.19 9.05
N GLU A 144 -1.22 4.89 10.09
CA GLU A 144 -2.71 4.91 10.10
C GLU A 144 -3.37 3.87 9.19
N ARG A 145 -2.62 2.85 8.77
CA ARG A 145 -3.16 1.76 7.96
C ARG A 145 -3.02 0.43 8.67
N GLY A 146 -3.98 -0.44 8.44
CA GLY A 146 -3.94 -1.83 8.87
C GLY A 146 -3.47 -2.01 10.32
N ARG A 147 -2.38 -2.74 10.49
CA ARG A 147 -1.78 -3.07 11.80
C ARG A 147 -1.01 -1.91 12.45
N SER A 148 -0.77 -0.81 11.72
CA SER A 148 -0.18 0.41 12.29
C SER A 148 -1.15 1.19 13.18
N GLY A 149 -2.42 0.78 13.17
CA GLY A 149 -3.48 1.39 13.95
C GLY A 149 -4.08 2.62 13.26
N TRP A 150 -5.11 3.15 13.88
CA TRP A 150 -5.80 4.34 13.43
C TRP A 150 -5.28 5.56 14.19
N THR A 151 -5.38 6.75 13.60
CA THR A 151 -5.03 7.97 14.31
C THR A 151 -5.89 8.15 15.57
N MET A 152 -5.26 8.54 16.67
CA MET A 152 -5.94 8.64 17.96
C MET A 152 -6.93 9.79 17.98
N ILE A 153 -6.59 10.91 17.34
CA ILE A 153 -7.42 12.12 17.34
C ILE A 153 -7.42 12.74 15.94
N PRO A 154 -8.38 12.35 15.09
CA PRO A 154 -8.49 12.83 13.72
C PRO A 154 -8.53 14.37 13.61
N GLU A 155 -9.16 15.05 14.55
CA GLU A 155 -9.30 16.51 14.59
C GLU A 155 -7.94 17.23 14.67
N GLN A 156 -6.93 16.58 15.25
CA GLN A 156 -5.59 17.15 15.40
C GLN A 156 -4.62 16.77 14.28
N THR A 157 -4.91 15.71 13.57
CA THR A 157 -4.15 15.35 12.36
C THR A 157 -4.61 16.09 11.11
N GLY A 158 -5.67 16.89 11.25
CA GLY A 158 -6.02 17.94 10.28
C GLY A 158 -6.80 17.47 9.08
N GLY A 159 -7.74 16.53 9.20
CA GLY A 159 -8.56 16.22 8.06
C GLY A 159 -9.60 15.12 8.26
N GLN A 160 -10.50 15.03 7.29
CA GLN A 160 -11.39 13.88 7.15
C GLN A 160 -10.70 12.80 6.31
N PRO A 161 -10.84 11.53 6.68
CA PRO A 161 -10.30 10.45 5.87
C PRO A 161 -11.03 10.35 4.52
N VAL A 162 -10.28 10.00 3.48
CA VAL A 162 -10.84 9.72 2.15
C VAL A 162 -11.33 8.28 2.12
N TYR A 163 -12.58 8.11 1.72
CA TYR A 163 -13.24 6.82 1.51
C TYR A 163 -13.39 6.56 0.01
N LEU A 164 -13.28 5.31 -0.40
CA LEU A 164 -13.46 4.90 -1.79
C LEU A 164 -14.70 3.99 -1.89
N PRO A 165 -15.79 4.44 -2.54
CA PRO A 165 -16.94 3.57 -2.83
C PRO A 165 -16.53 2.45 -3.81
N GLU A 166 -17.27 1.36 -3.85
CA GLU A 166 -16.96 0.16 -4.65
C GLU A 166 -16.64 0.43 -6.13
N SER A 167 -17.29 1.44 -6.71
CA SER A 167 -17.06 1.82 -8.11
C SER A 167 -15.76 2.56 -8.37
N ASP A 168 -15.20 3.21 -7.36
CA ASP A 168 -14.03 4.08 -7.54
C ASP A 168 -12.75 3.28 -7.86
N PRO A 169 -12.41 2.19 -7.15
CA PRO A 169 -11.26 1.36 -7.51
C PRO A 169 -11.35 0.74 -8.90
N TRP A 170 -12.57 0.44 -9.39
CA TRP A 170 -12.76 -0.10 -10.73
C TRP A 170 -12.16 0.80 -11.82
N THR A 171 -12.46 2.08 -11.75
CA THR A 171 -11.95 3.07 -12.69
C THR A 171 -10.55 3.53 -12.31
N ARG A 172 -10.36 3.91 -11.05
CA ARG A 172 -9.09 4.48 -10.54
C ARG A 172 -7.89 3.55 -10.72
N PHE A 173 -8.12 2.23 -10.60
CA PHE A 173 -7.05 1.24 -10.77
C PHE A 173 -7.04 0.61 -12.18
N ARG A 174 -7.74 1.24 -13.12
CA ARG A 174 -7.75 0.86 -14.54
C ARG A 174 -8.16 -0.60 -14.78
N ILE A 175 -9.08 -1.12 -13.96
CA ILE A 175 -9.69 -2.44 -14.15
C ILE A 175 -10.69 -2.35 -15.32
N GLY A 176 -11.48 -1.28 -15.37
CA GLY A 176 -12.43 -1.01 -16.44
C GLY A 176 -12.68 0.48 -16.65
N PRO A 177 -13.39 0.84 -17.71
CA PRO A 177 -13.67 2.23 -18.07
C PRO A 177 -14.58 2.91 -17.04
N PRO A 178 -14.61 4.26 -17.02
CA PRO A 178 -15.61 5.02 -16.27
C PRO A 178 -17.03 4.53 -16.57
N GLY A 179 -17.83 4.32 -15.53
CA GLY A 179 -19.20 3.78 -15.66
C GLY A 179 -19.28 2.26 -15.92
N GLY A 180 -18.14 1.57 -16.05
CA GLY A 180 -18.12 0.12 -16.30
C GLY A 180 -18.42 -0.76 -15.07
N PHE A 181 -18.34 -0.23 -13.87
CA PHE A 181 -18.51 -1.00 -12.64
C PHE A 181 -19.87 -1.71 -12.51
N PRO A 182 -21.04 -1.07 -12.77
CA PRO A 182 -22.33 -1.74 -12.57
C PRO A 182 -22.49 -3.01 -13.41
N SER A 183 -21.96 -3.01 -14.63
CA SER A 183 -21.97 -4.16 -15.55
C SER A 183 -20.69 -5.01 -15.45
N ARG A 184 -19.72 -4.63 -14.63
CA ARG A 184 -18.39 -5.22 -14.53
C ARG A 184 -17.64 -5.28 -15.87
N THR A 185 -17.84 -4.26 -16.68
CA THR A 185 -17.11 -4.11 -17.95
C THR A 185 -15.66 -3.74 -17.65
N THR A 186 -14.74 -4.63 -18.02
CA THR A 186 -13.29 -4.40 -17.90
C THR A 186 -12.73 -3.75 -19.16
N HIS A 187 -11.53 -3.21 -19.07
CA HIS A 187 -10.74 -2.93 -20.27
C HIS A 187 -10.47 -4.23 -21.03
N PRO A 188 -10.45 -4.21 -22.37
CA PRO A 188 -10.15 -5.42 -23.17
C PRO A 188 -8.80 -6.02 -22.78
N GLY A 189 -8.81 -7.30 -22.42
CA GLY A 189 -7.60 -8.03 -22.02
C GLY A 189 -7.10 -7.72 -20.61
N CYS A 190 -7.82 -6.98 -19.78
CA CYS A 190 -7.44 -6.70 -18.40
C CYS A 190 -7.19 -8.00 -17.62
N ARG A 191 -6.08 -8.05 -16.92
CA ARG A 191 -5.60 -9.23 -16.16
C ARG A 191 -6.01 -9.23 -14.69
N PHE A 192 -6.59 -8.14 -14.19
CA PHE A 192 -7.08 -8.10 -12.82
C PHE A 192 -8.20 -9.15 -12.62
N PRO A 193 -8.20 -9.90 -11.51
CA PRO A 193 -9.27 -10.85 -11.20
C PRO A 193 -10.56 -10.09 -10.85
N SER A 194 -11.39 -9.85 -11.86
CA SER A 194 -12.54 -8.93 -11.84
C SER A 194 -13.90 -9.62 -11.65
N ASP A 195 -13.93 -10.94 -11.48
CA ASP A 195 -15.16 -11.64 -11.11
C ASP A 195 -15.70 -11.15 -9.76
N ALA A 196 -17.00 -11.42 -9.49
CA ALA A 196 -17.69 -10.88 -8.34
C ALA A 196 -17.04 -11.20 -7.01
N ALA A 197 -16.56 -12.44 -6.83
CA ALA A 197 -15.97 -12.89 -5.57
C ALA A 197 -14.58 -12.26 -5.38
N SER A 198 -13.75 -12.30 -6.40
CA SER A 198 -12.40 -11.73 -6.38
C SER A 198 -12.44 -10.22 -6.17
N TYR A 199 -13.30 -9.49 -6.91
CA TYR A 199 -13.41 -8.06 -6.71
C TYR A 199 -13.91 -7.69 -5.31
N ARG A 200 -14.86 -8.44 -4.76
CA ARG A 200 -15.31 -8.25 -3.38
C ARG A 200 -14.19 -8.51 -2.36
N ASN A 201 -13.34 -9.51 -2.59
CA ASN A 201 -12.16 -9.75 -1.76
C ASN A 201 -11.17 -8.59 -1.83
N PHE A 202 -10.99 -8.01 -3.03
CA PHE A 202 -10.18 -6.80 -3.19
C PHE A 202 -10.77 -5.62 -2.41
N LEU A 203 -12.07 -5.37 -2.49
CA LEU A 203 -12.72 -4.28 -1.75
C LEU A 203 -12.54 -4.39 -0.23
N ARG A 204 -12.45 -5.61 0.32
CA ARG A 204 -12.17 -5.83 1.75
C ARG A 204 -10.77 -5.37 2.18
N GLN A 205 -9.85 -5.17 1.26
CA GLN A 205 -8.51 -4.65 1.52
C GLN A 205 -8.45 -3.11 1.48
N ILE A 206 -9.49 -2.46 0.95
CA ILE A 206 -9.57 -1.01 0.85
C ILE A 206 -9.83 -0.44 2.24
N VAL A 207 -8.99 0.52 2.64
CA VAL A 207 -9.09 1.21 3.92
C VAL A 207 -9.15 2.72 3.72
N PRO A 208 -9.81 3.46 4.62
CA PRO A 208 -9.75 4.93 4.61
C PRO A 208 -8.30 5.42 4.75
N ARG A 209 -8.02 6.62 4.23
CA ARG A 209 -6.72 7.25 4.43
C ARG A 209 -6.86 8.74 4.72
N PHE A 210 -6.00 9.25 5.58
CA PHE A 210 -5.78 10.69 5.68
C PHE A 210 -4.81 11.14 4.58
N THR A 211 -4.95 12.37 4.10
CA THR A 211 -4.07 12.97 3.10
C THR A 211 -3.09 13.97 3.70
N THR A 212 -3.16 14.16 5.02
CA THR A 212 -2.38 15.12 5.80
C THR A 212 -1.21 14.47 6.57
N THR A 213 -1.04 13.15 6.46
CA THR A 213 -0.07 12.36 7.24
C THR A 213 1.10 11.83 6.42
N ASP A 214 1.34 12.40 5.24
CA ASP A 214 2.42 11.93 4.36
C ASP A 214 3.81 12.13 5.00
N GLU A 215 4.04 13.23 5.74
CA GLU A 215 5.32 13.43 6.44
C GLU A 215 5.53 12.43 7.58
N LEU A 216 4.51 12.14 8.40
CA LEU A 216 4.58 11.08 9.42
C LEU A 216 4.85 9.70 8.79
N THR A 217 4.25 9.45 7.65
CA THR A 217 4.47 8.20 6.90
C THR A 217 5.91 8.10 6.40
N LEU A 218 6.47 9.19 5.89
CA LEU A 218 7.88 9.22 5.47
C LEU A 218 8.81 9.02 6.67
N GLU A 219 8.59 9.73 7.78
CA GLU A 219 9.36 9.56 9.02
C GLU A 219 9.40 8.08 9.47
N ALA A 220 8.25 7.39 9.39
CA ALA A 220 8.17 5.98 9.75
C ALA A 220 8.90 5.07 8.75
N TYR A 221 8.86 5.35 7.44
CA TYR A 221 9.64 4.62 6.44
C TYR A 221 11.14 4.85 6.60
N LEU A 222 11.58 6.05 6.95
CA LEU A 222 12.98 6.32 7.28
C LEU A 222 13.42 5.54 8.52
N ALA A 223 12.59 5.51 9.57
CA ALA A 223 12.85 4.71 10.77
C ALA A 223 12.91 3.20 10.45
N LEU A 224 12.13 2.70 9.49
CA LEU A 224 12.23 1.33 9.01
C LEU A 224 13.57 1.08 8.31
N LEU A 225 14.01 1.97 7.42
CA LEU A 225 15.32 1.86 6.75
C LEU A 225 16.48 1.94 7.75
N ASP A 226 16.37 2.77 8.77
CA ASP A 226 17.39 2.90 9.80
C ASP A 226 17.48 1.64 10.71
N ARG A 227 16.37 0.89 10.85
CA ARG A 227 16.29 -0.33 11.65
C ARG A 227 16.81 -1.58 10.94
N VAL A 228 16.68 -1.65 9.61
CA VAL A 228 17.05 -2.83 8.82
C VAL A 228 18.41 -2.64 8.15
N GLU A 229 19.02 -3.74 7.67
CA GLU A 229 20.16 -3.67 6.78
C GLU A 229 19.80 -2.97 5.47
N PRO A 230 20.78 -2.44 4.69
CA PRO A 230 20.48 -1.81 3.41
C PRO A 230 19.63 -2.70 2.49
N ALA A 231 18.53 -2.17 1.99
CA ALA A 231 17.41 -2.94 1.45
C ALA A 231 17.09 -2.59 -0.01
N VAL A 232 16.40 -3.50 -0.70
CA VAL A 232 15.64 -3.19 -1.90
C VAL A 232 14.26 -2.66 -1.47
N VAL A 233 13.87 -1.49 -1.96
CA VAL A 233 12.54 -0.94 -1.71
C VAL A 233 11.67 -1.18 -2.92
N VAL A 234 10.53 -1.87 -2.74
CA VAL A 234 9.48 -2.04 -3.73
C VAL A 234 8.28 -1.20 -3.30
N ALA A 235 8.01 -0.12 -4.02
CA ALA A 235 6.99 0.85 -3.64
C ALA A 235 5.92 0.98 -4.72
N HIS A 236 4.65 0.81 -4.33
CA HIS A 236 3.50 0.88 -5.23
C HIS A 236 2.76 2.21 -5.10
N SER A 237 2.38 2.82 -6.23
CA SER A 237 1.44 3.94 -6.30
C SER A 237 1.85 5.14 -5.43
N GLN A 238 1.06 5.49 -4.40
CA GLN A 238 1.39 6.55 -3.44
C GLN A 238 2.75 6.32 -2.77
N ALA A 239 3.09 5.08 -2.45
CA ALA A 239 4.37 4.78 -1.83
C ALA A 239 5.57 5.10 -2.75
N GLY A 240 5.35 5.32 -4.04
CA GLY A 240 6.37 5.84 -4.95
C GLY A 240 6.96 7.17 -4.48
N LEU A 241 6.13 8.10 -3.93
CA LEU A 241 6.60 9.32 -3.29
C LEU A 241 7.59 9.03 -2.15
N PHE A 242 7.17 8.11 -1.25
CA PHE A 242 7.99 7.76 -0.10
C PHE A 242 9.25 7.00 -0.50
N GLY A 243 9.17 6.12 -1.51
CA GLY A 243 10.32 5.41 -2.06
C GLY A 243 11.37 6.37 -2.61
N TRP A 244 10.96 7.33 -3.43
CA TRP A 244 11.85 8.37 -3.93
C TRP A 244 12.47 9.19 -2.80
N ARG A 245 11.65 9.75 -1.90
CA ARG A 245 12.13 10.61 -0.81
C ARG A 245 13.04 9.85 0.16
N ALA A 246 12.68 8.62 0.50
CA ALA A 246 13.48 7.79 1.38
C ALA A 246 14.85 7.47 0.77
N ALA A 247 14.92 7.15 -0.53
CA ALA A 247 16.18 6.94 -1.24
C ALA A 247 17.01 8.23 -1.34
N GLN A 248 16.38 9.39 -1.45
CA GLN A 248 17.06 10.68 -1.41
C GLN A 248 17.61 11.05 -0.02
N GLU A 249 16.93 10.65 1.05
CA GLU A 249 17.31 10.98 2.43
C GLU A 249 18.21 9.91 3.09
N ARG A 250 18.17 8.67 2.58
CA ARG A 250 18.98 7.52 3.05
C ARG A 250 19.56 6.73 1.88
N PRO A 251 20.35 7.36 1.00
CA PRO A 251 20.89 6.70 -0.20
C PRO A 251 21.77 5.48 0.14
N ASP A 252 22.46 5.50 1.27
CA ASP A 252 23.26 4.39 1.80
C ASP A 252 22.42 3.18 2.27
N LYS A 253 21.14 3.38 2.55
CA LYS A 253 20.20 2.35 3.00
C LYS A 253 19.39 1.72 1.88
N VAL A 254 19.36 2.30 0.68
CA VAL A 254 18.57 1.80 -0.45
C VAL A 254 19.50 1.21 -1.52
N ARG A 255 19.56 -0.12 -1.58
CA ARG A 255 20.37 -0.86 -2.57
C ARG A 255 19.82 -0.78 -3.98
N ALA A 256 18.50 -0.70 -4.11
CA ALA A 256 17.78 -0.49 -5.34
C ALA A 256 16.35 -0.03 -5.01
N LEU A 257 15.76 0.76 -5.90
CA LEU A 257 14.39 1.23 -5.79
C LEU A 257 13.56 0.70 -6.95
N VAL A 258 12.55 -0.10 -6.66
CA VAL A 258 11.58 -0.62 -7.63
C VAL A 258 10.26 0.09 -7.41
N LEU A 259 9.83 0.85 -8.39
CA LEU A 259 8.62 1.66 -8.37
C LEU A 259 7.57 1.03 -9.28
N VAL A 260 6.54 0.49 -8.68
CA VAL A 260 5.41 -0.12 -9.38
C VAL A 260 4.30 0.92 -9.49
N GLU A 261 4.07 1.41 -10.71
CA GLU A 261 3.01 2.41 -10.95
C GLU A 261 3.14 3.66 -10.04
N PRO A 262 4.30 4.33 -9.95
CA PRO A 262 4.48 5.44 -9.01
C PRO A 262 3.54 6.60 -9.34
N ALA A 263 2.75 7.04 -8.35
CA ALA A 263 1.76 8.10 -8.51
C ALA A 263 2.32 9.50 -8.26
N ALA A 264 3.53 9.60 -7.70
CA ALA A 264 4.22 10.86 -7.42
C ALA A 264 5.74 10.67 -7.47
N VAL A 265 6.47 11.77 -7.45
CA VAL A 265 7.93 11.83 -7.57
C VAL A 265 8.58 12.39 -6.32
N GLY A 266 9.91 12.26 -6.22
CA GLY A 266 10.72 12.86 -5.16
C GLY A 266 10.94 14.36 -5.35
N ASP A 267 11.89 14.91 -4.58
CA ASP A 267 12.32 16.30 -4.68
C ASP A 267 13.30 16.45 -5.85
N PRO A 268 12.98 17.24 -6.90
CA PRO A 268 13.89 17.45 -8.02
C PRO A 268 15.22 18.08 -7.62
N ALA A 269 15.24 18.89 -6.58
CA ALA A 269 16.48 19.51 -6.08
C ALA A 269 17.46 18.50 -5.47
N LYS A 270 16.96 17.32 -5.08
CA LYS A 270 17.74 16.21 -4.50
C LYS A 270 18.00 15.06 -5.50
N ALA A 271 17.82 15.26 -6.80
CA ALA A 271 18.01 14.22 -7.81
C ALA A 271 19.42 13.57 -7.75
N ALA A 272 20.46 14.35 -7.48
CA ALA A 272 21.83 13.89 -7.36
C ALA A 272 22.08 12.90 -6.19
N ALA A 273 21.23 12.87 -5.18
CA ALA A 273 21.34 11.91 -4.09
C ALA A 273 21.12 10.46 -4.57
N LEU A 274 20.48 10.28 -5.72
CA LEU A 274 20.13 8.97 -6.29
C LEU A 274 21.19 8.43 -7.27
N LYS A 275 22.36 9.05 -7.39
CA LYS A 275 23.40 8.68 -8.37
C LYS A 275 23.88 7.23 -8.24
N ASP A 276 23.91 6.69 -7.01
CA ASP A 276 24.40 5.34 -6.70
C ASP A 276 23.26 4.36 -6.37
N THR A 277 21.99 4.80 -6.50
CA THR A 277 20.80 3.96 -6.27
C THR A 277 20.14 3.63 -7.60
N PRO A 278 20.27 2.41 -8.13
CA PRO A 278 19.60 2.03 -9.36
C PRO A 278 18.08 2.00 -9.15
N VAL A 279 17.34 2.51 -10.13
CA VAL A 279 15.89 2.63 -10.07
C VAL A 279 15.24 1.92 -11.24
N LEU A 280 14.22 1.10 -10.96
CA LEU A 280 13.31 0.54 -11.93
C LEU A 280 11.93 1.15 -11.75
N MET A 281 11.38 1.74 -12.81
CA MET A 281 10.00 2.24 -12.85
C MET A 281 9.17 1.35 -13.78
N LEU A 282 8.09 0.77 -13.27
CA LEU A 282 7.18 -0.09 -14.02
C LEU A 282 5.84 0.61 -14.22
N TYR A 283 5.32 0.58 -15.44
CA TYR A 283 3.99 1.07 -15.80
C TYR A 283 3.19 -0.02 -16.50
N GLY A 284 1.95 -0.24 -16.05
CA GLY A 284 1.00 -1.18 -16.62
C GLY A 284 0.32 -0.65 -17.89
N ASP A 285 -0.80 -1.28 -18.21
CA ASP A 285 -1.60 -0.96 -19.39
C ASP A 285 -2.69 0.09 -19.09
N PHE A 286 -3.42 0.51 -20.12
CA PHE A 286 -4.59 1.40 -20.06
C PHE A 286 -4.31 2.81 -19.52
N ILE A 287 -3.06 3.26 -19.49
CA ILE A 287 -2.68 4.59 -19.02
C ILE A 287 -3.33 5.68 -19.88
N ALA A 288 -3.33 5.52 -21.19
CA ALA A 288 -3.90 6.50 -22.12
C ALA A 288 -5.43 6.65 -22.00
N GLN A 289 -6.11 5.66 -21.44
CA GLN A 289 -7.56 5.66 -21.22
C GLN A 289 -7.99 6.30 -19.90
N ASP A 290 -7.05 6.58 -19.00
CA ASP A 290 -7.32 7.22 -17.71
C ASP A 290 -7.16 8.75 -17.80
N ALA A 291 -8.02 9.49 -17.12
CA ALA A 291 -8.01 10.95 -17.16
C ALA A 291 -6.78 11.60 -16.48
N ARG A 292 -6.10 10.89 -15.56
CA ARG A 292 -5.00 11.42 -14.74
C ARG A 292 -3.65 10.79 -15.04
N TRP A 293 -3.65 9.50 -15.37
CA TRP A 293 -2.43 8.71 -15.50
C TRP A 293 -1.47 9.18 -16.59
N PRO A 294 -1.91 9.71 -17.75
CA PRO A 294 -1.01 10.30 -18.73
C PRO A 294 -0.13 11.41 -18.13
N ALA A 295 -0.74 12.30 -17.35
CA ALA A 295 -0.01 13.41 -16.69
C ALA A 295 0.89 12.91 -15.55
N ILE A 296 0.42 11.96 -14.74
CA ILE A 296 1.19 11.32 -13.66
C ILE A 296 2.44 10.65 -14.24
N ARG A 297 2.28 9.81 -15.27
CA ARG A 297 3.39 9.14 -15.93
C ARG A 297 4.38 10.14 -16.55
N ALA A 298 3.88 11.16 -17.26
CA ALA A 298 4.74 12.19 -17.84
C ALA A 298 5.58 12.93 -16.77
N ASN A 299 5.00 13.19 -15.57
CA ASN A 299 5.74 13.75 -14.45
C ASN A 299 6.83 12.78 -13.95
N GLY A 300 6.50 11.49 -13.82
CA GLY A 300 7.48 10.44 -13.48
C GLY A 300 8.65 10.39 -14.44
N LEU A 301 8.37 10.45 -15.75
CA LEU A 301 9.42 10.46 -16.79
C LEU A 301 10.32 11.68 -16.69
N ARG A 302 9.76 12.87 -16.48
CA ARG A 302 10.57 14.09 -16.30
C ARG A 302 11.48 13.97 -15.07
N PHE A 303 11.02 13.38 -13.99
CA PHE A 303 11.84 13.17 -12.81
C PHE A 303 12.94 12.12 -13.07
N ALA A 304 12.63 11.04 -13.78
CA ALA A 304 13.60 10.04 -14.20
C ALA A 304 14.74 10.69 -15.04
N GLU A 305 14.40 11.59 -15.97
CA GLU A 305 15.39 12.35 -16.74
C GLU A 305 16.25 13.26 -15.85
N ALA A 306 15.66 13.93 -14.86
CA ALA A 306 16.43 14.74 -13.92
C ALA A 306 17.42 13.89 -13.10
N VAL A 307 17.04 12.68 -12.68
CA VAL A 307 17.93 11.74 -11.99
C VAL A 307 19.06 11.27 -12.92
N ARG A 308 18.74 10.92 -14.17
CA ARG A 308 19.77 10.54 -15.18
C ARG A 308 20.73 11.67 -15.47
N ALA A 309 20.23 12.89 -15.62
CA ALA A 309 21.05 14.08 -15.83
C ALA A 309 21.99 14.37 -14.64
N ALA A 310 21.60 13.96 -13.44
CA ALA A 310 22.42 14.04 -12.23
C ALA A 310 23.38 12.84 -12.05
N GLY A 311 23.47 11.93 -13.04
CA GLY A 311 24.36 10.78 -13.04
C GLY A 311 23.78 9.50 -12.44
N GLY A 312 22.48 9.47 -12.14
CA GLY A 312 21.79 8.28 -11.62
C GLY A 312 21.32 7.34 -12.72
N GLU A 313 21.08 6.08 -12.35
CA GLU A 313 20.55 5.04 -13.21
C GLU A 313 19.05 4.88 -12.98
N VAL A 314 18.24 5.14 -14.01
CA VAL A 314 16.77 4.90 -13.96
C VAL A 314 16.37 4.14 -15.21
N GLU A 315 15.83 2.94 -15.05
CA GLU A 315 15.18 2.19 -16.12
C GLU A 315 13.66 2.38 -16.02
N VAL A 316 13.04 2.72 -17.13
CA VAL A 316 11.58 2.82 -17.24
C VAL A 316 11.09 1.71 -18.15
N VAL A 317 10.15 0.92 -17.67
CA VAL A 317 9.54 -0.19 -18.40
C VAL A 317 8.03 0.03 -18.49
N ASP A 318 7.54 0.27 -19.67
CA ASP A 318 6.14 0.14 -20.02
C ASP A 318 5.87 -1.34 -20.36
N LEU A 319 5.14 -2.02 -19.51
CA LEU A 319 4.88 -3.46 -19.64
C LEU A 319 4.31 -3.84 -21.00
N PRO A 320 3.35 -3.08 -21.58
CA PRO A 320 2.84 -3.37 -22.92
C PRO A 320 3.91 -3.34 -24.02
N GLU A 321 4.95 -2.52 -23.91
CA GLU A 321 6.05 -2.46 -24.88
C GLU A 321 6.98 -3.68 -24.78
N ARG A 322 6.97 -4.36 -23.64
CA ARG A 322 7.66 -5.65 -23.42
C ARG A 322 6.80 -6.86 -23.78
N GLY A 323 5.59 -6.64 -24.32
CA GLY A 323 4.65 -7.71 -24.66
C GLY A 323 3.80 -8.19 -23.46
N ILE A 324 4.04 -7.65 -22.26
CA ILE A 324 3.29 -7.95 -21.02
C ILE A 324 2.07 -7.03 -20.98
N ARG A 325 0.91 -7.55 -21.37
CA ARG A 325 -0.29 -6.74 -21.60
C ARG A 325 -1.42 -7.04 -20.62
N GLY A 326 -2.31 -6.03 -20.49
CA GLY A 326 -3.54 -6.14 -19.69
C GLY A 326 -3.34 -5.86 -18.22
N ASN A 327 -2.18 -5.35 -17.81
CA ASN A 327 -1.91 -5.03 -16.40
C ASN A 327 -2.68 -3.79 -15.96
N SER A 328 -3.43 -3.96 -14.89
CA SER A 328 -4.12 -2.88 -14.19
C SER A 328 -3.12 -2.04 -13.38
N HIS A 329 -3.63 -1.07 -12.60
CA HIS A 329 -2.81 -0.37 -11.61
C HIS A 329 -2.31 -1.31 -10.49
N MET A 330 -2.99 -2.43 -10.26
CA MET A 330 -2.65 -3.43 -9.25
C MET A 330 -1.82 -4.57 -9.84
N VAL A 331 -0.72 -4.23 -10.50
CA VAL A 331 0.16 -5.15 -11.25
C VAL A 331 0.49 -6.42 -10.47
N MET A 332 0.74 -6.30 -9.16
CA MET A 332 1.08 -7.42 -8.28
C MET A 332 -0.10 -8.37 -8.02
N MET A 333 -1.33 -7.93 -8.29
CA MET A 333 -2.55 -8.73 -8.12
C MET A 333 -3.08 -9.30 -9.44
N ASP A 334 -2.61 -8.79 -10.58
CA ASP A 334 -3.01 -9.25 -11.90
C ASP A 334 -2.64 -10.72 -12.10
N ARG A 335 -3.38 -11.43 -12.99
CA ARG A 335 -3.15 -12.86 -13.24
C ARG A 335 -1.77 -13.18 -13.81
N ASN A 336 -1.11 -12.20 -14.40
CA ASN A 336 0.29 -12.27 -14.85
C ASN A 336 1.26 -11.53 -13.93
N GLY A 337 0.89 -11.29 -12.68
CA GLY A 337 1.74 -10.62 -11.67
C GLY A 337 3.08 -11.34 -11.44
N ASP A 338 3.11 -12.67 -11.60
CA ASP A 338 4.33 -13.48 -11.47
C ASP A 338 5.32 -13.23 -12.61
N GLU A 339 4.83 -12.96 -13.83
CA GLU A 339 5.65 -12.56 -14.99
C GLU A 339 6.34 -11.21 -14.72
N VAL A 340 5.60 -10.25 -14.15
CA VAL A 340 6.19 -8.96 -13.77
C VAL A 340 7.15 -9.11 -12.59
N ALA A 341 6.84 -9.97 -11.60
CA ALA A 341 7.78 -10.30 -10.53
C ALA A 341 9.07 -10.95 -11.06
N ALA A 342 8.99 -11.74 -12.15
CA ALA A 342 10.18 -12.29 -12.81
C ALA A 342 11.03 -11.20 -13.44
N LEU A 343 10.43 -10.23 -14.13
CA LEU A 343 11.13 -9.08 -14.67
C LEU A 343 11.87 -8.30 -13.58
N VAL A 344 11.22 -8.03 -12.45
CA VAL A 344 11.85 -7.38 -11.28
C VAL A 344 13.02 -8.22 -10.76
N GLN A 345 12.82 -9.53 -10.63
CA GLN A 345 13.87 -10.46 -10.19
C GLN A 345 15.10 -10.43 -11.10
N ASP A 346 14.90 -10.52 -12.42
CA ASP A 346 15.97 -10.51 -13.40
C ASP A 346 16.72 -9.18 -13.40
N TRP A 347 15.99 -8.07 -13.25
CA TRP A 347 16.59 -6.75 -13.16
C TRP A 347 17.48 -6.60 -11.91
N LEU A 348 17.06 -7.14 -10.76
CA LEU A 348 17.85 -7.15 -9.51
C LEU A 348 19.04 -8.11 -9.60
N ALA A 349 18.86 -9.28 -10.22
CA ALA A 349 19.92 -10.26 -10.41
C ALA A 349 21.04 -9.74 -11.33
N ALA A 350 20.69 -9.04 -12.42
CA ALA A 350 21.65 -8.40 -13.32
C ALA A 350 22.54 -7.36 -12.61
N ARG A 351 22.09 -6.81 -11.49
CA ARG A 351 22.84 -5.87 -10.63
C ARG A 351 23.56 -6.54 -9.46
N GLY A 352 23.60 -7.88 -9.46
CA GLY A 352 24.29 -8.67 -8.44
C GLY A 352 23.67 -8.59 -7.03
N ILE A 353 22.40 -8.15 -6.92
CA ILE A 353 21.69 -8.06 -5.64
C ILE A 353 21.07 -9.42 -5.27
N TRP A 354 21.03 -10.36 -6.19
CA TRP A 354 20.57 -11.74 -5.99
C TRP A 354 21.63 -12.73 -6.49
N ARG A 355 21.66 -14.00 -5.91
CA ARG A 355 22.63 -15.07 -6.23
C ARG A 355 22.00 -16.15 -7.10
#